data_0f5bf0aae4e328871b8133bc74cb8632
#
_entry.id   0f5bf0aae4e328871b8133bc74cb8632
#
_cell.length_a   1.000
_cell.length_b   1.000
_cell.length_c   1.000
_cell.angle_alpha   90.00
_cell.angle_beta   90.00
_cell.angle_gamma   90.00
#
_symmetry.space_group_name_H-M   'P 1'
#
loop_
_entity.id
_entity.type
_entity.pdbx_description
1 polymer ?
#
loop_
_entity_poly.entity_id
_entity_poly.type
_entity_poly.pdbx_seq_one_letter_code
_entity_poly.pdbx_strand_id
1 'polypeptide(L)'
;MAKEESAAVLEKPTDERQKALKLAIDKIEKDFGKGAIMKLGDKPAVSVETIPTGALALDVALGVGGIPRGRIIEVYGPESSGKTTLAQHIVAECQKKGGIAAFVDAEHALDPEYARNLGVNIDELLISQPDTGEQALDITEELVRSGAVDIIVVDSVAALVPKAEIEGSMEDQQMGLQARLMSKALRKLTGIIGKTNTTVIFINQLRQKIGVMYGNPETTTGGNALKYYASVRMEIKRVEGLKGDGEDVGNHVRVRVLKNKVAPPFRTAEFDIIFGKGICKIGNILDVAVDLDIVKKAGAWFSFNDEKLGQGRDKAKEFLAANPDILNTVEKLVREKLAENS
;
A
#
# COMPACT_ATOMS: atom_id res chain seq x y z
N MET A 1 24.66 -28.92 34.01
CA MET A 1 23.51 -28.50 34.87
C MET A 1 22.59 -27.68 34.05
N ALA A 2 21.54 -28.29 33.49
CA ALA A 2 20.51 -27.63 32.71
C ALA A 2 19.51 -26.99 33.69
N LYS A 3 19.25 -25.71 33.51
CA LYS A 3 18.15 -25.01 34.18
C LYS A 3 16.86 -25.30 33.40
N GLU A 4 16.00 -26.07 33.99
CA GLU A 4 14.59 -26.19 33.58
C GLU A 4 13.91 -24.84 33.91
N GLU A 5 13.55 -24.09 32.87
CA GLU A 5 12.60 -22.99 32.99
C GLU A 5 11.19 -23.60 33.16
N SER A 6 10.67 -23.50 34.37
CA SER A 6 9.30 -23.89 34.68
C SER A 6 8.36 -22.93 33.99
N ALA A 7 7.63 -23.40 32.98
CA ALA A 7 6.46 -22.71 32.43
C ALA A 7 5.42 -22.53 33.55
N ALA A 8 5.16 -21.28 33.94
CA ALA A 8 4.12 -20.96 34.90
C ALA A 8 2.76 -21.41 34.35
N VAL A 9 2.18 -22.44 34.96
CA VAL A 9 0.81 -22.89 34.69
C VAL A 9 -0.13 -21.76 35.11
N LEU A 10 -0.73 -21.07 34.15
CA LEU A 10 -1.77 -20.08 34.42
C LEU A 10 -2.96 -20.80 35.06
N GLU A 11 -3.17 -20.58 36.37
CA GLU A 11 -4.33 -21.10 37.10
C GLU A 11 -5.61 -20.61 36.41
N LYS A 12 -6.58 -21.53 36.25
CA LYS A 12 -7.91 -21.18 35.72
C LYS A 12 -8.56 -20.15 36.64
N PRO A 13 -9.24 -19.13 36.09
CA PRO A 13 -9.92 -18.12 36.92
C PRO A 13 -10.94 -18.77 37.84
N THR A 14 -10.96 -18.36 39.13
CA THR A 14 -11.96 -18.83 40.10
C THR A 14 -13.38 -18.48 39.65
N ASP A 15 -14.40 -19.26 40.08
CA ASP A 15 -15.81 -19.06 39.70
C ASP A 15 -16.29 -17.64 40.00
N GLU A 16 -15.79 -17.03 41.07
CA GLU A 16 -16.12 -15.63 41.44
C GLU A 16 -15.56 -14.63 40.39
N ARG A 17 -14.34 -14.84 39.91
CA ARG A 17 -13.74 -13.98 38.87
C ARG A 17 -14.49 -14.13 37.54
N GLN A 18 -14.96 -15.32 37.22
CA GLN A 18 -15.77 -15.56 35.99
C GLN A 18 -17.13 -14.89 36.07
N LYS A 19 -17.80 -14.94 37.24
CA LYS A 19 -19.08 -14.22 37.48
C LYS A 19 -18.91 -12.71 37.40
N ALA A 20 -17.87 -12.16 38.04
CA ALA A 20 -17.58 -10.74 37.96
C ALA A 20 -17.28 -10.26 36.52
N LEU A 21 -16.52 -11.06 35.75
CA LEU A 21 -16.21 -10.76 34.35
C LEU A 21 -17.50 -10.78 33.49
N LYS A 22 -18.37 -11.77 33.69
CA LYS A 22 -19.65 -11.85 32.96
C LYS A 22 -20.53 -10.62 33.23
N LEU A 23 -20.67 -10.21 34.49
CA LEU A 23 -21.43 -9.01 34.86
C LEU A 23 -20.84 -7.74 34.22
N ALA A 24 -19.50 -7.63 34.15
CA ALA A 24 -18.85 -6.51 33.50
C ALA A 24 -19.12 -6.50 31.96
N ILE A 25 -19.06 -7.67 31.31
CA ILE A 25 -19.37 -7.81 29.88
C ILE A 25 -20.83 -7.44 29.62
N ASP A 26 -21.78 -7.98 30.39
CA ASP A 26 -23.21 -7.69 30.26
C ASP A 26 -23.50 -6.18 30.42
N LYS A 27 -22.80 -5.51 31.36
CA LYS A 27 -22.92 -4.07 31.55
C LYS A 27 -22.35 -3.29 30.35
N ILE A 28 -21.18 -3.67 29.83
CA ILE A 28 -20.56 -3.05 28.64
C ILE A 28 -21.48 -3.19 27.44
N GLU A 29 -22.05 -4.37 27.20
CA GLU A 29 -22.96 -4.59 26.09
C GLU A 29 -24.27 -3.80 26.23
N LYS A 30 -24.76 -3.62 27.47
CA LYS A 30 -25.94 -2.78 27.74
C LYS A 30 -25.66 -1.30 27.49
N ASP A 31 -24.50 -0.80 27.92
CA ASP A 31 -24.16 0.62 27.84
C ASP A 31 -23.66 1.04 26.44
N PHE A 32 -22.97 0.15 25.71
CA PHE A 32 -22.30 0.44 24.44
C PHE A 32 -22.80 -0.39 23.24
N GLY A 33 -23.75 -1.31 23.47
CA GLY A 33 -24.30 -2.16 22.43
C GLY A 33 -23.62 -3.53 22.31
N LYS A 34 -24.37 -4.50 21.73
CA LYS A 34 -23.84 -5.87 21.49
C LYS A 34 -22.62 -5.84 20.57
N GLY A 35 -21.57 -6.55 20.97
CA GLY A 35 -20.30 -6.60 20.24
C GLY A 35 -19.32 -5.49 20.61
N ALA A 36 -19.63 -4.62 21.57
CA ALA A 36 -18.69 -3.64 22.11
C ALA A 36 -17.46 -4.29 22.75
N ILE A 37 -17.62 -5.51 23.27
CA ILE A 37 -16.53 -6.37 23.75
C ILE A 37 -16.74 -7.78 23.24
N MET A 38 -15.65 -8.46 22.82
CA MET A 38 -15.69 -9.85 22.37
C MET A 38 -14.36 -10.54 22.66
N LYS A 39 -14.38 -11.85 22.74
CA LYS A 39 -13.12 -12.61 22.76
C LYS A 39 -12.58 -12.72 21.34
N LEU A 40 -11.27 -12.50 21.19
CA LEU A 40 -10.64 -12.56 19.87
C LEU A 40 -10.81 -13.92 19.16
N GLY A 41 -10.85 -15.01 19.95
CA GLY A 41 -11.06 -16.36 19.44
C GLY A 41 -12.50 -16.70 19.03
N ASP A 42 -13.47 -15.86 19.38
CA ASP A 42 -14.89 -16.07 19.02
C ASP A 42 -15.17 -15.62 17.55
N LYS A 43 -14.27 -14.85 16.95
CA LYS A 43 -14.30 -14.58 15.50
C LYS A 43 -13.49 -15.62 14.76
N PRO A 44 -14.04 -16.24 13.68
CA PRO A 44 -13.19 -17.00 12.75
C PRO A 44 -12.07 -16.07 12.28
N ALA A 45 -10.88 -16.62 12.03
CA ALA A 45 -9.76 -15.87 11.47
C ALA A 45 -10.25 -15.17 10.19
N VAL A 46 -10.54 -13.88 10.28
CA VAL A 46 -11.02 -13.10 9.13
C VAL A 46 -9.81 -12.90 8.24
N SER A 47 -9.82 -13.54 7.07
CA SER A 47 -8.83 -13.25 6.05
C SER A 47 -8.87 -11.75 5.75
N VAL A 48 -7.71 -11.10 5.71
CA VAL A 48 -7.62 -9.69 5.41
C VAL A 48 -8.01 -9.48 3.95
N GLU A 49 -9.13 -8.82 3.70
CA GLU A 49 -9.49 -8.41 2.34
C GLU A 49 -8.47 -7.43 1.78
N THR A 50 -8.10 -7.61 0.50
CA THR A 50 -7.03 -6.83 -0.13
C THR A 50 -7.39 -6.34 -1.53
N ILE A 51 -6.74 -5.25 -1.92
CA ILE A 51 -6.70 -4.72 -3.28
C ILE A 51 -5.31 -5.05 -3.84
N PRO A 52 -5.18 -5.78 -4.96
CA PRO A 52 -3.89 -6.05 -5.60
C PRO A 52 -3.19 -4.75 -5.99
N THR A 53 -1.87 -4.77 -5.99
CA THR A 53 -1.07 -3.57 -6.34
C THR A 53 -0.81 -3.43 -7.84
N GLY A 54 -1.09 -4.47 -8.60
CA GLY A 54 -0.68 -4.57 -10.01
C GLY A 54 0.76 -5.05 -10.19
N ALA A 55 1.53 -5.15 -9.09
CA ALA A 55 2.87 -5.73 -9.04
C ALA A 55 2.86 -6.97 -8.15
N LEU A 56 2.91 -8.15 -8.75
CA LEU A 56 2.80 -9.43 -8.02
C LEU A 56 3.89 -9.57 -6.96
N ALA A 57 5.13 -9.14 -7.24
CA ALA A 57 6.22 -9.15 -6.26
C ALA A 57 5.88 -8.29 -5.03
N LEU A 58 5.19 -7.15 -5.23
CA LEU A 58 4.78 -6.31 -4.10
C LEU A 58 3.62 -6.94 -3.32
N ASP A 59 2.68 -7.60 -4.00
CA ASP A 59 1.60 -8.33 -3.35
C ASP A 59 2.16 -9.44 -2.44
N VAL A 60 3.21 -10.14 -2.90
CA VAL A 60 3.97 -11.12 -2.10
C VAL A 60 4.69 -10.46 -0.92
N ALA A 61 5.36 -9.34 -1.15
CA ALA A 61 6.09 -8.62 -0.09
C ALA A 61 5.14 -8.07 1.00
N LEU A 62 3.91 -7.72 0.64
CA LEU A 62 2.86 -7.31 1.58
C LEU A 62 2.34 -8.47 2.45
N GLY A 63 2.51 -9.70 2.02
CA GLY A 63 2.24 -10.92 2.79
C GLY A 63 0.77 -11.31 2.94
N VAL A 64 -0.15 -10.49 2.39
CA VAL A 64 -1.60 -10.72 2.38
C VAL A 64 -2.19 -10.63 0.96
N GLY A 65 -1.32 -10.57 -0.07
CA GLY A 65 -1.74 -10.56 -1.47
C GLY A 65 -2.22 -9.20 -1.99
N GLY A 66 -1.84 -8.10 -1.34
CA GLY A 66 -2.17 -6.74 -1.78
C GLY A 66 -2.28 -5.73 -0.64
N ILE A 67 -2.82 -4.56 -0.95
CA ILE A 67 -3.10 -3.50 0.02
C ILE A 67 -4.31 -3.88 0.88
N PRO A 68 -4.20 -3.89 2.22
CA PRO A 68 -5.32 -4.25 3.10
C PRO A 68 -6.44 -3.22 3.03
N ARG A 69 -7.69 -3.70 2.89
CA ARG A 69 -8.90 -2.87 2.94
C ARG A 69 -9.14 -2.29 4.33
N GLY A 70 -9.83 -1.17 4.39
CA GLY A 70 -10.17 -0.51 5.65
C GLY A 70 -8.97 0.00 6.44
N ARG A 71 -7.91 0.43 5.75
CA ARG A 71 -6.66 0.87 6.36
C ARG A 71 -6.10 2.14 5.73
N ILE A 72 -5.29 2.84 6.50
CA ILE A 72 -4.45 3.95 6.04
C ILE A 72 -3.11 3.38 5.58
N ILE A 73 -2.73 3.73 4.36
CA ILE A 73 -1.48 3.33 3.71
C ILE A 73 -0.66 4.58 3.41
N GLU A 74 0.64 4.54 3.60
CA GLU A 74 1.55 5.59 3.14
C GLU A 74 2.51 5.01 2.08
N VAL A 75 2.54 5.66 0.92
CA VAL A 75 3.52 5.42 -0.15
C VAL A 75 4.41 6.64 -0.25
N TYR A 76 5.70 6.50 -0.04
CA TYR A 76 6.61 7.64 -0.05
C TYR A 76 7.94 7.32 -0.72
N GLY A 77 8.63 8.36 -1.15
CA GLY A 77 9.93 8.24 -1.83
C GLY A 77 10.35 9.54 -2.49
N PRO A 78 11.52 9.53 -3.14
CA PRO A 78 12.00 10.65 -3.92
C PRO A 78 11.03 11.03 -5.05
N GLU A 79 11.23 12.20 -5.63
CA GLU A 79 10.54 12.61 -6.84
C GLU A 79 10.81 11.63 -7.98
N SER A 80 9.84 11.46 -8.89
CA SER A 80 9.93 10.57 -10.06
C SER A 80 10.27 9.11 -9.75
N SER A 81 10.03 8.65 -8.51
CA SER A 81 10.27 7.25 -8.10
C SER A 81 9.12 6.29 -8.47
N GLY A 82 7.98 6.78 -8.99
CA GLY A 82 6.83 5.96 -9.38
C GLY A 82 5.73 5.84 -8.31
N LYS A 83 5.68 6.74 -7.31
CA LYS A 83 4.63 6.74 -6.25
C LYS A 83 3.22 6.84 -6.83
N THR A 84 2.97 7.87 -7.64
CA THR A 84 1.67 8.11 -8.29
C THR A 84 1.32 6.99 -9.26
N THR A 85 2.30 6.49 -10.02
CA THR A 85 2.12 5.33 -10.92
C THR A 85 1.65 4.10 -10.15
N LEU A 86 2.30 3.77 -9.02
CA LEU A 86 1.89 2.65 -8.18
C LEU A 86 0.48 2.83 -7.62
N ALA A 87 0.15 4.03 -7.13
CA ALA A 87 -1.19 4.33 -6.61
C ALA A 87 -2.27 4.20 -7.70
N GLN A 88 -2.01 4.68 -8.92
CA GLN A 88 -2.92 4.53 -10.05
C GLN A 88 -3.12 3.07 -10.47
N HIS A 89 -2.06 2.23 -10.42
CA HIS A 89 -2.23 0.78 -10.64
C HIS A 89 -3.11 0.14 -9.58
N ILE A 90 -2.97 0.52 -8.31
CA ILE A 90 -3.83 0.01 -7.22
C ILE A 90 -5.29 0.44 -7.46
N VAL A 91 -5.52 1.68 -7.90
CA VAL A 91 -6.86 2.18 -8.30
C VAL A 91 -7.42 1.35 -9.44
N ALA A 92 -6.65 1.11 -10.49
CA ALA A 92 -7.07 0.28 -11.64
C ALA A 92 -7.43 -1.15 -11.21
N GLU A 93 -6.65 -1.78 -10.33
CA GLU A 93 -6.94 -3.12 -9.80
C GLU A 93 -8.20 -3.13 -8.90
N CYS A 94 -8.47 -2.04 -8.16
CA CYS A 94 -9.71 -1.87 -7.41
C CYS A 94 -10.91 -1.80 -8.34
N GLN A 95 -10.86 -0.94 -9.37
CA GLN A 95 -11.95 -0.77 -10.34
C GLN A 95 -12.22 -2.05 -11.14
N LYS A 96 -11.20 -2.84 -11.51
CA LYS A 96 -11.36 -4.16 -12.17
C LYS A 96 -12.17 -5.15 -11.34
N LYS A 97 -12.18 -5.00 -10.01
CA LYS A 97 -13.00 -5.79 -9.09
C LYS A 97 -14.38 -5.17 -8.83
N GLY A 98 -14.76 -4.13 -9.58
CA GLY A 98 -16.02 -3.41 -9.41
C GLY A 98 -16.01 -2.40 -8.26
N GLY A 99 -14.83 -2.07 -7.70
CA GLY A 99 -14.71 -1.09 -6.62
C GLY A 99 -14.76 0.35 -7.12
N ILE A 100 -15.28 1.24 -6.27
CA ILE A 100 -15.35 2.69 -6.53
C ILE A 100 -14.08 3.35 -6.00
N ALA A 101 -13.44 4.17 -6.84
CA ALA A 101 -12.20 4.85 -6.54
C ALA A 101 -12.34 6.36 -6.59
N ALA A 102 -11.61 7.05 -5.70
CA ALA A 102 -11.49 8.50 -5.71
C ALA A 102 -10.02 8.94 -5.67
N PHE A 103 -9.72 10.06 -6.31
CA PHE A 103 -8.41 10.67 -6.34
C PHE A 103 -8.50 12.14 -5.89
N VAL A 104 -7.87 12.46 -4.79
CA VAL A 104 -7.74 13.83 -4.27
C VAL A 104 -6.38 14.34 -4.71
N ASP A 105 -6.38 15.08 -5.82
CA ASP A 105 -5.20 15.60 -6.52
C ASP A 105 -4.85 17.00 -6.03
N ALA A 106 -4.13 17.07 -4.92
CA ALA A 106 -3.68 18.34 -4.36
C ALA A 106 -2.46 18.94 -5.09
N GLU A 107 -1.79 18.16 -5.96
CA GLU A 107 -0.70 18.66 -6.81
C GLU A 107 -1.20 19.17 -8.16
N HIS A 108 -2.47 18.93 -8.52
CA HIS A 108 -3.08 19.27 -9.83
C HIS A 108 -2.30 18.70 -11.02
N ALA A 109 -1.77 17.48 -10.85
CA ALA A 109 -0.82 16.86 -11.78
C ALA A 109 -1.31 15.52 -12.37
N LEU A 110 -2.56 15.13 -12.12
CA LEU A 110 -3.10 13.89 -12.67
C LEU A 110 -3.30 14.01 -14.19
N ASP A 111 -2.57 13.18 -14.94
CA ASP A 111 -2.73 13.05 -16.39
C ASP A 111 -3.76 11.93 -16.69
N PRO A 112 -4.93 12.29 -17.29
CA PRO A 112 -5.97 11.33 -17.61
C PRO A 112 -5.56 10.32 -18.68
N GLU A 113 -4.72 10.70 -19.64
CA GLU A 113 -4.25 9.79 -20.69
C GLU A 113 -3.29 8.76 -20.10
N TYR A 114 -2.37 9.19 -19.26
CA TYR A 114 -1.48 8.29 -18.54
C TYR A 114 -2.26 7.35 -17.62
N ALA A 115 -3.23 7.85 -16.86
CA ALA A 115 -4.08 7.04 -15.99
C ALA A 115 -4.82 5.94 -16.79
N ARG A 116 -5.37 6.29 -17.98
CA ARG A 116 -6.02 5.33 -18.89
C ARG A 116 -5.03 4.26 -19.36
N ASN A 117 -3.81 4.63 -19.70
CA ASN A 117 -2.77 3.69 -20.12
C ASN A 117 -2.37 2.70 -19.01
N LEU A 118 -2.48 3.12 -17.75
CA LEU A 118 -2.28 2.24 -16.58
C LEU A 118 -3.47 1.31 -16.30
N GLY A 119 -4.58 1.51 -17.00
CA GLY A 119 -5.80 0.71 -16.90
C GLY A 119 -6.83 1.28 -15.93
N VAL A 120 -6.69 2.54 -15.53
CA VAL A 120 -7.72 3.27 -14.76
C VAL A 120 -8.92 3.56 -15.66
N ASN A 121 -10.11 3.21 -15.21
CA ASN A 121 -11.34 3.66 -15.83
C ASN A 121 -11.59 5.12 -15.39
N ILE A 122 -11.19 6.06 -16.24
CA ILE A 122 -11.26 7.50 -15.92
C ILE A 122 -12.70 8.02 -15.90
N ASP A 123 -13.63 7.36 -16.61
CA ASP A 123 -15.02 7.77 -16.66
C ASP A 123 -15.75 7.48 -15.33
N GLU A 124 -15.24 6.51 -14.55
CA GLU A 124 -15.77 6.13 -13.23
C GLU A 124 -14.88 6.62 -12.07
N LEU A 125 -13.76 7.30 -12.36
CA LEU A 125 -12.89 7.81 -11.33
C LEU A 125 -13.41 9.15 -10.77
N LEU A 126 -13.72 9.19 -9.47
CA LEU A 126 -14.01 10.43 -8.80
C LEU A 126 -12.72 11.23 -8.61
N ILE A 127 -12.68 12.47 -9.09
CA ILE A 127 -11.53 13.36 -8.91
C ILE A 127 -11.94 14.62 -8.15
N SER A 128 -11.08 15.05 -7.25
CA SER A 128 -11.18 16.35 -6.56
C SER A 128 -9.84 17.05 -6.58
N GLN A 129 -9.83 18.34 -6.86
CA GLN A 129 -8.63 19.20 -6.89
C GLN A 129 -8.83 20.34 -5.89
N PRO A 130 -8.53 20.09 -4.60
CA PRO A 130 -8.78 21.06 -3.53
C PRO A 130 -7.71 22.17 -3.49
N ASP A 131 -8.12 23.37 -3.10
CA ASP A 131 -7.23 24.54 -2.98
C ASP A 131 -6.46 24.55 -1.64
N THR A 132 -6.97 23.86 -0.60
CA THR A 132 -6.37 23.86 0.74
C THR A 132 -6.27 22.44 1.31
N GLY A 133 -5.33 22.23 2.24
CA GLY A 133 -5.18 20.96 2.95
C GLY A 133 -6.42 20.59 3.77
N GLU A 134 -7.12 21.59 4.38
CA GLU A 134 -8.37 21.36 5.09
C GLU A 134 -9.45 20.82 4.14
N GLN A 135 -9.63 21.46 2.98
CA GLN A 135 -10.61 21.03 1.98
C GLN A 135 -10.32 19.61 1.48
N ALA A 136 -9.06 19.28 1.18
CA ALA A 136 -8.64 17.96 0.76
C ALA A 136 -9.01 16.88 1.78
N LEU A 137 -8.73 17.16 3.06
CA LEU A 137 -8.94 16.19 4.14
C LEU A 137 -10.42 16.09 4.55
N ASP A 138 -11.19 17.19 4.46
CA ASP A 138 -12.63 17.18 4.70
C ASP A 138 -13.37 16.40 3.59
N ILE A 139 -13.00 16.60 2.31
CA ILE A 139 -13.51 15.79 1.18
C ILE A 139 -13.17 14.31 1.39
N THR A 140 -11.94 14.00 1.77
CA THR A 140 -11.53 12.62 2.07
C THR A 140 -12.37 12.04 3.22
N GLU A 141 -12.63 12.81 4.29
CA GLU A 141 -13.46 12.39 5.42
C GLU A 141 -14.90 12.07 4.97
N GLU A 142 -15.52 12.94 4.15
CA GLU A 142 -16.89 12.73 3.66
C GLU A 142 -16.99 11.50 2.75
N LEU A 143 -16.03 11.29 1.85
CA LEU A 143 -15.96 10.09 1.01
C LEU A 143 -15.83 8.82 1.84
N VAL A 144 -14.98 8.82 2.88
CA VAL A 144 -14.86 7.69 3.81
C VAL A 144 -16.17 7.46 4.58
N ARG A 145 -16.82 8.54 5.07
CA ARG A 145 -18.09 8.45 5.81
C ARG A 145 -19.22 7.87 5.00
N SER A 146 -19.23 8.12 3.69
CA SER A 146 -20.26 7.58 2.79
C SER A 146 -20.31 6.04 2.81
N GLY A 147 -19.16 5.39 3.06
CA GLY A 147 -19.00 3.93 2.99
C GLY A 147 -19.18 3.35 1.58
N ALA A 148 -19.31 4.21 0.57
CA ALA A 148 -19.52 3.81 -0.82
C ALA A 148 -18.21 3.73 -1.64
N VAL A 149 -17.11 4.32 -1.14
CA VAL A 149 -15.83 4.38 -1.84
C VAL A 149 -14.88 3.34 -1.26
N ASP A 150 -14.33 2.47 -2.12
CA ASP A 150 -13.42 1.40 -1.73
C ASP A 150 -11.99 1.89 -1.50
N ILE A 151 -11.54 2.83 -2.34
CA ILE A 151 -10.18 3.36 -2.29
C ILE A 151 -10.17 4.87 -2.57
N ILE A 152 -9.40 5.59 -1.77
CA ILE A 152 -9.14 7.02 -1.93
C ILE A 152 -7.62 7.21 -1.97
N VAL A 153 -7.12 7.89 -3.00
CA VAL A 153 -5.72 8.33 -3.08
C VAL A 153 -5.65 9.82 -2.80
N VAL A 154 -4.76 10.24 -1.92
CA VAL A 154 -4.44 11.66 -1.66
C VAL A 154 -3.03 11.94 -2.15
N ASP A 155 -2.89 12.68 -3.22
CA ASP A 155 -1.61 13.01 -3.88
C ASP A 155 -1.38 14.52 -3.90
N SER A 156 -0.46 15.03 -3.13
CA SER A 156 0.36 14.40 -2.10
C SER A 156 0.23 15.14 -0.75
N VAL A 157 0.65 14.49 0.34
CA VAL A 157 0.70 15.14 1.67
C VAL A 157 1.52 16.43 1.64
N ALA A 158 2.56 16.48 0.80
CA ALA A 158 3.42 17.65 0.66
C ALA A 158 2.67 18.89 0.15
N ALA A 159 1.61 18.68 -0.67
CA ALA A 159 0.78 19.74 -1.25
C ALA A 159 -0.41 20.12 -0.36
N LEU A 160 -0.65 19.45 0.77
CA LEU A 160 -1.70 19.80 1.71
C LEU A 160 -1.32 21.05 2.52
N VAL A 161 -1.38 22.21 1.88
CA VAL A 161 -1.07 23.50 2.51
C VAL A 161 -2.25 23.95 3.36
N PRO A 162 -2.04 24.25 4.67
CA PRO A 162 -3.09 24.79 5.51
C PRO A 162 -3.63 26.12 5.00
N LYS A 163 -4.95 26.32 5.10
CA LYS A 163 -5.61 27.58 4.67
C LYS A 163 -4.97 28.81 5.29
N ALA A 164 -4.63 28.76 6.58
CA ALA A 164 -3.98 29.86 7.28
C ALA A 164 -2.59 30.19 6.70
N GLU A 165 -1.90 29.23 6.08
CA GLU A 165 -0.62 29.43 5.42
C GLU A 165 -0.82 30.11 4.05
N ILE A 166 -1.90 29.78 3.35
CA ILE A 166 -2.25 30.40 2.04
C ILE A 166 -2.71 31.85 2.23
N GLU A 167 -3.51 32.13 3.26
CA GLU A 167 -4.08 33.45 3.55
C GLU A 167 -3.12 34.36 4.33
N GLY A 168 -2.05 33.80 4.89
CA GLY A 168 -1.04 34.54 5.67
C GLY A 168 -0.09 35.36 4.82
N SER A 169 0.65 36.23 5.48
CA SER A 169 1.74 36.98 4.86
C SER A 169 2.95 36.09 4.59
N MET A 170 3.75 36.40 3.57
CA MET A 170 5.02 35.71 3.31
C MET A 170 6.04 35.82 4.46
N GLU A 171 5.84 36.75 5.38
CA GLU A 171 6.67 37.01 6.55
C GLU A 171 6.24 36.15 7.76
N ASP A 172 5.05 35.54 7.72
CA ASP A 172 4.51 34.79 8.83
C ASP A 172 5.22 33.45 9.02
N GLN A 173 5.69 33.18 10.22
CA GLN A 173 6.27 31.88 10.59
C GLN A 173 5.15 30.88 10.91
N GLN A 174 4.80 30.06 9.97
CA GLN A 174 3.68 29.09 10.06
C GLN A 174 4.15 27.65 10.43
N MET A 175 5.17 27.55 11.30
CA MET A 175 5.77 26.24 11.64
C MET A 175 4.76 25.26 12.25
N GLY A 176 4.68 24.06 11.68
CA GLY A 176 3.94 22.92 12.26
C GLY A 176 2.43 22.93 11.99
N LEU A 177 1.87 23.87 11.23
CA LEU A 177 0.43 23.89 10.90
C LEU A 177 0.02 22.64 10.13
N GLN A 178 0.76 22.25 9.09
CA GLN A 178 0.50 21.04 8.33
C GLN A 178 0.54 19.77 9.21
N ALA A 179 1.49 19.68 10.15
CA ALA A 179 1.58 18.54 11.05
C ALA A 179 0.39 18.47 12.03
N ARG A 180 -0.13 19.63 12.46
CA ARG A 180 -1.34 19.70 13.31
C ARG A 180 -2.58 19.32 12.52
N LEU A 181 -2.71 19.80 11.28
CA LEU A 181 -3.78 19.46 10.34
C LEU A 181 -3.83 17.95 10.09
N MET A 182 -2.71 17.35 9.70
CA MET A 182 -2.59 15.92 9.50
C MET A 182 -2.92 15.11 10.77
N SER A 183 -2.44 15.54 11.93
CA SER A 183 -2.74 14.86 13.19
C SER A 183 -4.22 14.88 13.54
N LYS A 184 -4.92 15.99 13.26
CA LYS A 184 -6.38 16.14 13.46
C LYS A 184 -7.16 15.23 12.53
N ALA A 185 -6.83 15.30 11.21
CA ALA A 185 -7.51 14.52 10.19
C ALA A 185 -7.34 13.00 10.39
N LEU A 186 -6.10 12.53 10.60
CA LEU A 186 -5.83 11.11 10.79
C LEU A 186 -6.50 10.53 12.02
N ARG A 187 -6.68 11.32 13.08
CA ARG A 187 -7.40 10.93 14.30
C ARG A 187 -8.88 10.68 14.01
N LYS A 188 -9.50 11.52 13.16
CA LYS A 188 -10.88 11.36 12.71
C LYS A 188 -11.03 10.18 11.76
N LEU A 189 -10.19 10.13 10.70
CA LEU A 189 -10.23 9.11 9.66
C LEU A 189 -10.05 7.70 10.22
N THR A 190 -9.12 7.49 11.15
CA THR A 190 -8.84 6.16 11.71
C THR A 190 -10.06 5.54 12.38
N GLY A 191 -10.90 6.35 13.02
CA GLY A 191 -12.12 5.88 13.69
C GLY A 191 -13.23 5.44 12.70
N ILE A 192 -13.19 5.92 11.46
CA ILE A 192 -14.23 5.68 10.45
C ILE A 192 -13.79 4.61 9.45
N ILE A 193 -12.57 4.69 8.97
CA ILE A 193 -11.98 3.81 7.93
C ILE A 193 -12.18 2.32 8.24
N GLY A 194 -11.94 1.90 9.49
CA GLY A 194 -12.13 0.51 9.90
C GLY A 194 -13.60 0.04 9.92
N LYS A 195 -14.56 0.98 9.90
CA LYS A 195 -16.01 0.66 9.88
C LYS A 195 -16.58 0.65 8.46
N THR A 196 -16.04 1.49 7.57
CA THR A 196 -16.49 1.65 6.19
C THR A 196 -15.77 0.74 5.20
N ASN A 197 -14.72 0.05 5.64
CA ASN A 197 -13.83 -0.77 4.81
C ASN A 197 -13.15 0.01 3.65
N THR A 198 -13.16 1.34 3.72
CA THR A 198 -12.51 2.23 2.74
C THR A 198 -11.00 2.23 2.99
N THR A 199 -10.20 2.09 1.93
CA THR A 199 -8.74 2.23 2.01
C THR A 199 -8.32 3.63 1.62
N VAL A 200 -7.46 4.28 2.41
CA VAL A 200 -6.91 5.60 2.08
C VAL A 200 -5.41 5.50 1.89
N ILE A 201 -4.94 5.83 0.68
CA ILE A 201 -3.51 5.89 0.34
C ILE A 201 -3.07 7.35 0.37
N PHE A 202 -2.13 7.67 1.23
CA PHE A 202 -1.43 8.94 1.23
C PHE A 202 -0.10 8.81 0.49
N ILE A 203 0.06 9.55 -0.58
CA ILE A 203 1.35 9.72 -1.25
C ILE A 203 2.12 10.80 -0.52
N ASN A 204 3.41 10.56 -0.25
CA ASN A 204 4.24 11.48 0.50
C ASN A 204 5.62 11.65 -0.14
N GLN A 205 6.24 12.78 0.13
CA GLN A 205 7.56 13.12 -0.38
C GLN A 205 8.61 13.02 0.74
N LEU A 206 9.84 12.72 0.36
CA LEU A 206 10.97 12.77 1.27
C LEU A 206 11.53 14.19 1.34
N ARG A 207 11.94 14.59 2.55
CA ARG A 207 12.67 15.82 2.83
C ARG A 207 13.87 15.46 3.68
N GLN A 208 14.91 16.26 3.60
CA GLN A 208 16.09 16.14 4.45
C GLN A 208 15.95 17.04 5.67
N LYS A 209 16.20 16.51 6.84
CA LYS A 209 16.30 17.28 8.08
C LYS A 209 17.64 17.99 8.11
N ILE A 210 17.62 19.31 8.26
CA ILE A 210 18.82 20.13 8.42
C ILE A 210 19.42 19.84 9.81
N GLY A 211 20.75 19.69 9.89
CA GLY A 211 21.49 19.55 11.15
C GLY A 211 21.58 18.13 11.72
N VAL A 212 21.13 17.10 11.01
CA VAL A 212 21.32 15.71 11.44
C VAL A 212 22.70 15.23 11.01
N MET A 213 23.67 15.22 11.96
CA MET A 213 25.04 14.74 11.70
C MET A 213 25.17 13.20 11.77
N TYR A 214 24.27 12.52 12.50
CA TYR A 214 24.28 11.06 12.67
C TYR A 214 22.87 10.49 12.48
N GLY A 215 22.76 9.31 11.84
CA GLY A 215 21.50 8.63 11.55
C GLY A 215 20.92 9.01 10.18
N ASN A 216 19.67 8.62 9.94
CA ASN A 216 19.00 8.89 8.66
C ASN A 216 18.38 10.31 8.68
N PRO A 217 18.86 11.24 7.83
CA PRO A 217 18.29 12.58 7.73
C PRO A 217 16.95 12.62 6.98
N GLU A 218 16.59 11.57 6.25
CA GLU A 218 15.36 11.52 5.46
C GLU A 218 14.11 11.48 6.37
N THR A 219 13.14 12.32 6.08
CA THR A 219 11.83 12.34 6.74
C THR A 219 10.74 12.65 5.73
N THR A 220 9.52 12.20 6.02
CA THR A 220 8.33 12.54 5.24
C THR A 220 7.70 13.85 5.71
N THR A 221 6.98 14.55 4.82
CA THR A 221 6.23 15.77 5.14
C THR A 221 4.99 15.50 6.00
N GLY A 222 4.33 16.52 6.53
CA GLY A 222 3.12 16.38 7.35
C GLY A 222 3.34 15.88 8.78
N GLY A 223 4.59 15.90 9.27
CA GLY A 223 4.95 15.50 10.63
C GLY A 223 4.99 13.98 10.85
N ASN A 224 4.81 13.56 12.11
CA ASN A 224 4.95 12.14 12.46
C ASN A 224 3.62 11.37 12.53
N ALA A 225 2.47 12.06 12.45
CA ALA A 225 1.17 11.42 12.66
C ALA A 225 0.92 10.26 11.68
N LEU A 226 1.18 10.46 10.38
CA LEU A 226 0.97 9.43 9.36
C LEU A 226 1.83 8.19 9.61
N LYS A 227 3.06 8.35 10.13
CA LYS A 227 3.93 7.22 10.50
C LYS A 227 3.32 6.31 11.56
N TYR A 228 2.54 6.88 12.48
CA TYR A 228 1.86 6.12 13.54
C TYR A 228 0.54 5.53 13.07
N TYR A 229 -0.28 6.31 12.36
CA TYR A 229 -1.63 5.91 11.93
C TYR A 229 -1.62 4.92 10.76
N ALA A 230 -0.70 5.03 9.81
CA ALA A 230 -0.60 4.10 8.70
C ALA A 230 -0.43 2.65 9.19
N SER A 231 -1.19 1.73 8.59
CA SER A 231 -1.07 0.28 8.81
C SER A 231 0.05 -0.32 7.97
N VAL A 232 0.24 0.20 6.77
CA VAL A 232 1.33 -0.17 5.86
C VAL A 232 2.06 1.10 5.43
N ARG A 233 3.39 1.05 5.41
CA ARG A 233 4.25 2.12 4.90
C ARG A 233 5.24 1.52 3.92
N MET A 234 5.23 2.05 2.70
CA MET A 234 6.08 1.60 1.59
C MET A 234 6.97 2.74 1.12
N GLU A 235 8.26 2.48 1.08
CA GLU A 235 9.24 3.35 0.46
C GLU A 235 9.52 2.88 -0.96
N ILE A 236 9.31 3.72 -1.97
CA ILE A 236 9.65 3.42 -3.35
C ILE A 236 10.85 4.26 -3.80
N LYS A 237 11.86 3.60 -4.34
CA LYS A 237 13.09 4.25 -4.85
C LYS A 237 13.44 3.67 -6.21
N ARG A 238 13.91 4.54 -7.12
CA ARG A 238 14.57 4.13 -8.35
C ARG A 238 15.91 3.48 -8.01
N VAL A 239 16.17 2.31 -8.59
CA VAL A 239 17.45 1.59 -8.49
C VAL A 239 18.32 1.96 -9.68
N GLU A 240 17.78 1.79 -10.90
CA GLU A 240 18.47 2.11 -12.14
C GLU A 240 17.48 2.51 -13.24
N GLY A 241 17.98 3.14 -14.30
CA GLY A 241 17.22 3.42 -15.52
C GLY A 241 17.25 2.23 -16.46
N LEU A 242 16.12 1.94 -17.08
CA LEU A 242 16.01 0.94 -18.14
C LEU A 242 16.25 1.60 -19.49
N LYS A 243 17.12 1.02 -20.29
CA LYS A 243 17.45 1.50 -21.63
C LYS A 243 16.89 0.55 -22.69
N GLY A 244 16.30 1.12 -23.73
CA GLY A 244 15.89 0.42 -24.95
C GLY A 244 16.36 1.23 -26.14
N ASP A 245 17.09 0.60 -27.09
CA ASP A 245 17.62 1.24 -28.31
C ASP A 245 18.45 2.51 -28.05
N GLY A 246 19.09 2.58 -26.85
CA GLY A 246 19.92 3.71 -26.46
C GLY A 246 19.18 4.83 -25.71
N GLU A 247 17.86 4.80 -25.62
CA GLU A 247 17.04 5.75 -24.90
C GLU A 247 16.57 5.20 -23.54
N ASP A 248 16.26 6.10 -22.60
CA ASP A 248 15.65 5.72 -21.32
C ASP A 248 14.16 5.37 -21.53
N VAL A 249 13.81 4.10 -21.35
CA VAL A 249 12.44 3.58 -21.58
C VAL A 249 11.66 3.35 -20.28
N GLY A 250 12.32 3.43 -19.15
CA GLY A 250 11.69 3.17 -17.86
C GLY A 250 12.67 3.20 -16.69
N ASN A 251 12.18 2.77 -15.55
CA ASN A 251 12.97 2.65 -14.33
C ASN A 251 12.77 1.27 -13.68
N HIS A 252 13.86 0.65 -13.23
CA HIS A 252 13.80 -0.43 -12.28
C HIS A 252 13.65 0.17 -10.88
N VAL A 253 12.61 -0.20 -10.15
CA VAL A 253 12.27 0.36 -8.85
C VAL A 253 12.28 -0.69 -7.77
N ARG A 254 12.62 -0.25 -6.56
CA ARG A 254 12.56 -1.06 -5.34
C ARG A 254 11.55 -0.47 -4.39
N VAL A 255 10.62 -1.30 -3.91
CA VAL A 255 9.65 -0.96 -2.88
C VAL A 255 9.99 -1.73 -1.60
N ARG A 256 10.23 -1.02 -0.51
CA ARG A 256 10.49 -1.60 0.82
C ARG A 256 9.27 -1.39 1.72
N VAL A 257 8.75 -2.45 2.27
CA VAL A 257 7.63 -2.42 3.23
C VAL A 257 8.20 -2.19 4.63
N LEU A 258 8.33 -0.93 5.04
CA LEU A 258 8.99 -0.55 6.30
C LEU A 258 8.09 -0.68 7.53
N LYS A 259 6.78 -0.71 7.34
CA LYS A 259 5.79 -0.97 8.37
C LYS A 259 4.66 -1.79 7.77
N ASN A 260 4.25 -2.82 8.49
CA ASN A 260 3.12 -3.65 8.14
C ASN A 260 2.44 -4.17 9.41
N LYS A 261 1.14 -3.88 9.58
CA LYS A 261 0.35 -4.35 10.72
C LYS A 261 -0.45 -5.62 10.43
N VAL A 262 -0.41 -6.11 9.18
CA VAL A 262 -1.19 -7.29 8.74
C VAL A 262 -0.31 -8.48 8.38
N ALA A 263 1.00 -8.28 8.24
CA ALA A 263 2.00 -9.32 7.98
C ALA A 263 3.38 -8.87 8.48
N PRO A 264 4.41 -9.74 8.49
CA PRO A 264 5.78 -9.35 8.86
C PRO A 264 6.32 -8.22 7.94
N PRO A 265 6.87 -7.12 8.52
CA PRO A 265 7.44 -6.01 7.76
C PRO A 265 8.83 -6.32 7.22
N PHE A 266 9.45 -5.31 6.58
CA PHE A 266 10.81 -5.27 6.05
C PHE A 266 11.07 -6.14 4.82
N ARG A 267 10.02 -6.65 4.18
CA ARG A 267 10.11 -7.29 2.88
C ARG A 267 10.32 -6.25 1.79
N THR A 268 10.94 -6.69 0.69
CA THR A 268 11.28 -5.85 -0.45
C THR A 268 10.73 -6.47 -1.72
N ALA A 269 10.22 -5.65 -2.62
CA ALA A 269 9.83 -6.03 -3.98
C ALA A 269 10.57 -5.15 -4.98
N GLU A 270 10.94 -5.73 -6.12
CA GLU A 270 11.55 -5.00 -7.23
C GLU A 270 10.76 -5.27 -8.51
N PHE A 271 10.60 -4.25 -9.33
CA PHE A 271 9.91 -4.37 -10.60
C PHE A 271 10.22 -3.18 -11.52
N ASP A 272 9.91 -3.36 -12.81
CA ASP A 272 10.10 -2.32 -13.82
C ASP A 272 8.85 -1.47 -13.97
N ILE A 273 9.03 -0.15 -14.07
CA ILE A 273 8.03 0.82 -14.51
C ILE A 273 8.47 1.35 -15.87
N ILE A 274 7.68 1.08 -16.91
CA ILE A 274 7.92 1.53 -18.29
C ILE A 274 7.20 2.85 -18.52
N PHE A 275 7.87 3.83 -19.07
CA PHE A 275 7.30 5.15 -19.33
C PHE A 275 6.09 5.03 -20.27
N GLY A 276 5.02 5.73 -19.95
CA GLY A 276 3.76 5.69 -20.69
C GLY A 276 2.92 4.39 -20.54
N LYS A 277 3.49 3.30 -19.96
CA LYS A 277 2.83 1.99 -19.83
C LYS A 277 2.69 1.48 -18.40
N GLY A 278 3.46 2.05 -17.46
CA GLY A 278 3.43 1.67 -16.05
C GLY A 278 4.16 0.37 -15.71
N ILE A 279 3.68 -0.35 -14.72
CA ILE A 279 4.33 -1.56 -14.19
C ILE A 279 4.35 -2.68 -15.24
N CYS A 280 5.55 -3.20 -15.50
CA CYS A 280 5.76 -4.32 -16.42
C CYS A 280 5.26 -5.64 -15.81
N LYS A 281 3.99 -5.99 -16.06
CA LYS A 281 3.35 -7.19 -15.48
C LYS A 281 4.07 -8.48 -15.86
N ILE A 282 4.44 -8.63 -17.15
CA ILE A 282 5.11 -9.84 -17.66
C ILE A 282 6.46 -10.03 -16.98
N GLY A 283 7.25 -8.96 -16.88
CA GLY A 283 8.53 -9.00 -16.18
C GLY A 283 8.37 -9.37 -14.71
N ASN A 284 7.35 -8.82 -14.06
CA ASN A 284 7.06 -9.10 -12.65
C ASN A 284 6.63 -10.57 -12.42
N ILE A 285 5.78 -11.13 -13.29
CA ILE A 285 5.39 -12.56 -13.26
C ILE A 285 6.63 -13.44 -13.47
N LEU A 286 7.47 -13.11 -14.45
CA LEU A 286 8.69 -13.87 -14.77
C LEU A 286 9.64 -13.89 -13.56
N ASP A 287 9.89 -12.75 -12.93
CA ASP A 287 10.81 -12.64 -11.79
C ASP A 287 10.30 -13.45 -10.60
N VAL A 288 9.01 -13.33 -10.24
CA VAL A 288 8.40 -14.13 -9.17
C VAL A 288 8.38 -15.62 -9.51
N ALA A 289 8.15 -15.98 -10.77
CA ALA A 289 8.18 -17.38 -11.22
C ALA A 289 9.59 -18.00 -11.08
N VAL A 290 10.64 -17.21 -11.29
CA VAL A 290 12.03 -17.64 -11.06
C VAL A 290 12.29 -17.79 -9.56
N ASP A 291 11.88 -16.85 -8.73
CA ASP A 291 12.05 -16.91 -7.27
C ASP A 291 11.33 -18.12 -6.64
N LEU A 292 10.25 -18.58 -7.27
CA LEU A 292 9.48 -19.74 -6.86
C LEU A 292 9.92 -21.04 -7.54
N ASP A 293 11.01 -21.07 -8.31
CA ASP A 293 11.47 -22.22 -9.10
C ASP A 293 10.43 -22.82 -10.06
N ILE A 294 9.45 -22.03 -10.50
CA ILE A 294 8.48 -22.38 -11.55
C ILE A 294 9.12 -22.21 -12.92
N VAL A 295 9.79 -21.08 -13.14
CA VAL A 295 10.67 -20.86 -14.30
C VAL A 295 12.11 -21.08 -13.86
N LYS A 296 12.80 -21.98 -14.55
CA LYS A 296 14.20 -22.29 -14.27
C LYS A 296 15.12 -21.28 -14.93
N LYS A 297 16.09 -20.77 -14.19
CA LYS A 297 17.15 -19.89 -14.68
C LYS A 297 18.49 -20.61 -14.59
N ALA A 298 19.07 -20.93 -15.72
CA ALA A 298 20.40 -21.56 -15.81
C ALA A 298 21.36 -20.62 -16.55
N GLY A 299 22.22 -19.93 -15.79
CA GLY A 299 23.05 -18.85 -16.33
C GLY A 299 22.17 -17.73 -16.90
N ALA A 300 22.32 -17.45 -18.21
CA ALA A 300 21.51 -16.44 -18.89
C ALA A 300 20.19 -17.01 -19.49
N TRP A 301 19.96 -18.32 -19.43
CA TRP A 301 18.81 -18.96 -20.07
C TRP A 301 17.64 -19.12 -19.08
N PHE A 302 16.44 -18.79 -19.57
CA PHE A 302 15.17 -19.03 -18.90
C PHE A 302 14.44 -20.17 -19.59
N SER A 303 13.84 -21.09 -18.82
CA SER A 303 13.06 -22.23 -19.34
C SER A 303 11.87 -22.56 -18.46
N PHE A 304 10.80 -23.04 -19.07
CA PHE A 304 9.57 -23.49 -18.44
C PHE A 304 9.15 -24.82 -19.07
N ASN A 305 8.95 -25.88 -18.26
CA ASN A 305 8.60 -27.23 -18.73
C ASN A 305 9.50 -27.71 -19.89
N ASP A 306 10.82 -27.55 -19.74
CA ASP A 306 11.86 -27.89 -20.72
C ASP A 306 11.83 -27.04 -22.02
N GLU A 307 10.89 -26.11 -22.16
CA GLU A 307 10.85 -25.15 -23.25
C GLU A 307 11.71 -23.93 -22.92
N LYS A 308 12.55 -23.51 -23.88
CA LYS A 308 13.41 -22.32 -23.73
C LYS A 308 12.60 -21.06 -23.99
N LEU A 309 12.46 -20.21 -22.94
CA LEU A 309 11.80 -18.91 -23.07
C LEU A 309 12.70 -17.85 -23.72
N GLY A 310 14.03 -17.94 -23.51
CA GLY A 310 14.98 -17.01 -24.11
C GLY A 310 16.29 -16.89 -23.34
N GLN A 311 17.27 -16.28 -23.99
CA GLN A 311 18.56 -15.91 -23.39
C GLN A 311 18.50 -14.45 -22.92
N GLY A 312 18.50 -14.24 -21.63
CA GLY A 312 18.32 -12.94 -20.99
C GLY A 312 16.84 -12.65 -20.67
N ARG A 313 16.65 -11.77 -19.67
CA ARG A 313 15.33 -11.42 -19.12
C ARG A 313 14.42 -10.79 -20.19
N ASP A 314 14.97 -9.93 -21.05
CA ASP A 314 14.17 -9.23 -22.08
C ASP A 314 13.63 -10.18 -23.13
N LYS A 315 14.45 -11.11 -23.65
CA LYS A 315 13.98 -12.13 -24.60
C LYS A 315 12.96 -13.08 -23.99
N ALA A 316 13.10 -13.42 -22.70
CA ALA A 316 12.10 -14.22 -22.01
C ALA A 316 10.77 -13.45 -21.84
N LYS A 317 10.80 -12.13 -21.57
CA LYS A 317 9.60 -11.26 -21.54
C LYS A 317 8.94 -11.18 -22.93
N GLU A 318 9.72 -10.99 -24.00
CA GLU A 318 9.22 -10.97 -25.39
C GLU A 318 8.56 -12.28 -25.75
N PHE A 319 9.19 -13.41 -25.42
CA PHE A 319 8.62 -14.73 -25.64
C PHE A 319 7.29 -14.92 -24.91
N LEU A 320 7.22 -14.56 -23.62
CA LEU A 320 5.98 -14.66 -22.85
C LEU A 320 4.90 -13.71 -23.38
N ALA A 321 5.27 -12.53 -23.85
CA ALA A 321 4.33 -11.60 -24.51
C ALA A 321 3.75 -12.16 -25.81
N ALA A 322 4.56 -12.89 -26.58
CA ALA A 322 4.13 -13.55 -27.83
C ALA A 322 3.34 -14.84 -27.59
N ASN A 323 3.42 -15.44 -26.38
CA ASN A 323 2.78 -16.70 -26.02
C ASN A 323 1.88 -16.56 -24.76
N PRO A 324 0.68 -15.95 -24.91
CA PRO A 324 -0.21 -15.68 -23.78
C PRO A 324 -0.63 -16.92 -23.00
N ASP A 325 -0.76 -18.08 -23.64
CA ASP A 325 -1.14 -19.34 -23.00
C ASP A 325 -0.08 -19.81 -21.98
N ILE A 326 1.20 -19.66 -22.36
CA ILE A 326 2.32 -19.99 -21.47
C ILE A 326 2.36 -18.98 -20.33
N LEU A 327 2.22 -17.68 -20.62
CA LEU A 327 2.17 -16.63 -19.59
C LEU A 327 1.06 -16.88 -18.55
N ASN A 328 -0.15 -17.19 -19.03
CA ASN A 328 -1.29 -17.47 -18.16
C ASN A 328 -1.06 -18.73 -17.32
N THR A 329 -0.42 -19.76 -17.88
CA THR A 329 -0.07 -20.97 -17.15
C THR A 329 0.96 -20.68 -16.06
N VAL A 330 2.02 -19.92 -16.38
CA VAL A 330 3.04 -19.51 -15.41
C VAL A 330 2.40 -18.67 -14.30
N GLU A 331 1.58 -17.66 -14.64
CA GLU A 331 0.89 -16.83 -13.66
C GLU A 331 0.01 -17.66 -12.74
N LYS A 332 -0.76 -18.60 -13.27
CA LYS A 332 -1.62 -19.49 -12.49
C LYS A 332 -0.81 -20.30 -11.47
N LEU A 333 0.27 -20.96 -11.93
CA LEU A 333 1.15 -21.75 -11.05
C LEU A 333 1.80 -20.88 -9.96
N VAL A 334 2.21 -19.66 -10.31
CA VAL A 334 2.74 -18.70 -9.33
C VAL A 334 1.71 -18.41 -8.25
N ARG A 335 0.46 -18.09 -8.64
CA ARG A 335 -0.62 -17.78 -7.68
C ARG A 335 -1.00 -18.98 -6.81
N GLU A 336 -1.04 -20.19 -7.37
CA GLU A 336 -1.29 -21.44 -6.63
C GLU A 336 -0.19 -21.67 -5.58
N LYS A 337 1.08 -21.56 -5.97
CA LYS A 337 2.21 -21.76 -5.06
C LYS A 337 2.29 -20.70 -3.96
N LEU A 338 1.89 -19.45 -4.25
CA LEU A 338 1.80 -18.41 -3.25
C LEU A 338 0.66 -18.65 -2.25
N ALA A 339 -0.47 -19.20 -2.70
CA ALA A 339 -1.58 -19.56 -1.83
C ALA A 339 -1.24 -20.73 -0.89
N GLU A 340 -0.42 -21.68 -1.34
CA GLU A 340 0.06 -22.81 -0.50
C GLU A 340 1.04 -22.35 0.60
N ASN A 341 1.78 -21.26 0.36
CA ASN A 341 2.77 -20.71 1.28
C ASN A 341 2.21 -19.63 2.24
N SER A 342 0.93 -19.28 2.13
CA SER A 342 0.24 -18.27 2.95
C SER A 342 -0.52 -18.90 4.10
#